data_5ed779e66d6ea6ec249ce15e3aae4c41
#
_entry.id   5ed779e66d6ea6ec249ce15e3aae4c41
#
_cell.length_a   1.000
_cell.length_b   1.000
_cell.length_c   1.000
_cell.angle_alpha   90.00
_cell.angle_beta   90.00
_cell.angle_gamma   90.00
#
_symmetry.space_group_name_H-M   'P 1'
#
loop_
_entity.id
_entity.type
_entity.pdbx_description
1 polymer ?
#
loop_
_entity_poly.entity_id
_entity_poly.type
_entity_poly.pdbx_seq_one_letter_code
_entity_poly.pdbx_strand_id
1 'polypeptide(L)'
;MCLCLAVAGIACAQQTPSTPEDPARTAPAPGPANNVRPAMKWKRFDYTCEAGAKITVYLRDTTVKVRTSEHIYLMRQTRSADGNRYSDGKVLWWGKGDTGFLQEDTPDGDGKMLVKGCVLDKPAEAAKP
;
A
#
# COMPACT_ATOMS: atom_id res chain seq x y z
N MET A 1 -37.43 -64.16 30.70
CA MET A 1 -36.30 -64.08 29.77
C MET A 1 -35.99 -62.62 29.53
N CYS A 2 -35.09 -62.08 30.30
CA CYS A 2 -34.64 -60.73 30.12
C CYS A 2 -33.18 -60.76 29.65
N LEU A 3 -32.95 -60.34 28.46
CA LEU A 3 -31.62 -60.21 27.93
C LEU A 3 -31.18 -58.74 28.21
N CYS A 4 -30.35 -58.54 29.21
CA CYS A 4 -29.70 -57.27 29.41
C CYS A 4 -28.48 -57.21 28.50
N LEU A 5 -28.55 -56.41 27.48
CA LEU A 5 -27.39 -56.02 26.71
C LEU A 5 -26.79 -54.76 27.32
N ALA A 6 -25.68 -54.94 28.03
CA ALA A 6 -24.87 -53.87 28.51
C ALA A 6 -24.11 -53.28 27.31
N VAL A 7 -24.48 -52.08 26.94
CA VAL A 7 -23.71 -51.29 25.97
C VAL A 7 -22.65 -50.56 26.78
N ALA A 8 -21.43 -51.05 26.68
CA ALA A 8 -20.28 -50.31 27.20
C ALA A 8 -20.06 -49.06 26.38
N GLY A 9 -20.36 -47.90 26.96
CA GLY A 9 -20.05 -46.64 26.37
C GLY A 9 -18.54 -46.45 26.32
N ILE A 10 -18.02 -46.49 25.14
CA ILE A 10 -16.62 -46.05 24.93
C ILE A 10 -16.64 -44.53 24.99
N ALA A 11 -16.19 -43.99 26.10
CA ALA A 11 -15.88 -42.59 26.19
C ALA A 11 -14.64 -42.34 25.30
N CYS A 12 -14.88 -41.86 24.12
CA CYS A 12 -13.82 -41.21 23.35
C CYS A 12 -13.40 -39.96 24.10
N ALA A 13 -12.34 -40.07 24.84
CA ALA A 13 -11.61 -38.91 25.29
C ALA A 13 -11.14 -38.18 24.04
N GLN A 14 -11.84 -37.13 23.68
CA GLN A 14 -11.33 -36.17 22.70
C GLN A 14 -10.15 -35.47 23.36
N GLN A 15 -8.99 -35.99 23.10
CA GLN A 15 -7.79 -35.22 23.28
C GLN A 15 -7.87 -34.08 22.30
N THR A 16 -8.28 -32.93 22.78
CA THR A 16 -7.97 -31.70 22.10
C THR A 16 -6.46 -31.68 21.94
N PRO A 17 -5.93 -31.63 20.73
CA PRO A 17 -4.52 -31.34 20.59
C PRO A 17 -4.34 -29.94 21.15
N SER A 18 -3.84 -29.89 22.37
CA SER A 18 -3.17 -28.69 22.83
C SER A 18 -2.07 -28.48 21.81
N THR A 19 -2.30 -27.60 20.91
CA THR A 19 -1.22 -27.10 20.06
C THR A 19 -0.18 -26.59 21.05
N PRO A 20 0.98 -27.20 21.14
CA PRO A 20 2.01 -26.63 21.98
C PRO A 20 2.25 -25.27 21.39
N GLU A 21 1.92 -24.30 22.19
CA GLU A 21 2.34 -22.94 21.92
C GLU A 21 3.85 -23.02 21.76
N ASP A 22 4.27 -22.96 20.51
CA ASP A 22 5.67 -23.07 20.18
C ASP A 22 6.38 -21.84 20.74
N PRO A 23 7.18 -21.97 21.81
CA PRO A 23 7.87 -20.82 22.38
C PRO A 23 8.87 -20.21 21.40
N ALA A 24 9.11 -20.87 20.27
CA ALA A 24 9.92 -20.32 19.18
C ALA A 24 9.19 -19.30 18.32
N ARG A 25 7.88 -19.10 18.54
CA ARG A 25 7.11 -18.02 17.92
C ARG A 25 7.06 -16.73 18.74
N THR A 26 7.77 -16.63 19.80
CA THR A 26 8.13 -15.33 20.32
C THR A 26 8.75 -14.54 19.17
N ALA A 27 8.20 -13.36 18.95
CA ALA A 27 8.63 -12.45 17.89
C ALA A 27 10.15 -12.55 17.70
N PRO A 28 10.63 -12.71 16.45
CA PRO A 28 12.06 -12.81 16.23
C PRO A 28 12.72 -11.63 16.93
N ALA A 29 13.67 -11.95 17.78
CA ALA A 29 14.48 -10.93 18.42
C ALA A 29 14.90 -9.92 17.36
N PRO A 30 14.78 -8.61 17.62
CA PRO A 30 15.23 -7.62 16.67
C PRO A 30 16.62 -8.02 16.22
N GLY A 31 16.76 -8.26 14.91
CA GLY A 31 18.02 -8.67 14.35
C GLY A 31 19.11 -7.69 14.73
N PRO A 32 20.37 -8.10 14.70
CA PRO A 32 21.46 -7.22 15.07
C PRO A 32 21.34 -5.90 14.32
N ALA A 33 21.55 -4.80 15.03
CA ALA A 33 21.39 -3.43 14.55
C ALA A 33 22.13 -3.14 13.23
N ASN A 34 23.01 -4.04 12.82
CA ASN A 34 23.81 -3.95 11.61
C ASN A 34 23.04 -4.22 10.32
N ASN A 35 21.81 -4.73 10.41
CA ASN A 35 20.94 -5.01 9.26
C ASN A 35 19.86 -3.93 9.08
N VAL A 36 19.99 -2.79 9.70
CA VAL A 36 19.12 -1.66 9.46
C VAL A 36 19.38 -1.19 8.03
N ARG A 37 18.49 -1.55 7.13
CA ARG A 37 18.47 -0.93 5.80
C ARG A 37 18.36 0.57 6.00
N PRO A 38 19.25 1.36 5.36
CA PRO A 38 19.11 2.81 5.44
C PRO A 38 17.68 3.19 5.07
N ALA A 39 17.02 3.97 5.91
CA ALA A 39 15.67 4.43 5.63
C ALA A 39 15.66 5.10 4.25
N MET A 40 14.88 4.57 3.33
CA MET A 40 14.75 5.16 2.01
C MET A 40 14.18 6.57 2.15
N LYS A 41 14.91 7.53 1.65
CA LYS A 41 14.48 8.92 1.66
C LYS A 41 13.33 9.12 0.68
N TRP A 42 12.39 9.96 1.06
CA TRP A 42 11.35 10.40 0.16
C TRP A 42 11.94 11.30 -0.92
N LYS A 43 11.65 11.00 -2.17
CA LYS A 43 11.94 11.88 -3.31
C LYS A 43 10.73 12.77 -3.54
N ARG A 44 10.96 14.07 -3.64
CA ARG A 44 9.92 15.08 -3.85
C ARG A 44 9.84 15.49 -5.31
N PHE A 45 8.62 15.58 -5.82
CA PHE A 45 8.31 16.06 -7.14
C PHE A 45 7.16 17.06 -7.04
N ASP A 46 7.34 18.25 -7.58
CA ASP A 46 6.30 19.27 -7.59
C ASP A 46 5.70 19.35 -9.00
N TYR A 47 4.39 19.39 -9.06
CA TYR A 47 3.62 19.46 -10.31
C TYR A 47 2.75 20.70 -10.32
N THR A 48 2.65 21.34 -11.49
CA THR A 48 1.65 22.37 -11.79
C THR A 48 0.58 21.75 -12.70
N CYS A 49 -0.66 21.85 -12.29
CA CYS A 49 -1.79 21.26 -12.98
C CYS A 49 -2.66 22.32 -13.64
N GLU A 50 -3.67 21.89 -14.39
CA GLU A 50 -4.64 22.80 -14.98
C GLU A 50 -5.28 23.69 -13.91
N ALA A 51 -5.71 24.86 -14.31
CA ALA A 51 -6.28 25.90 -13.44
C ALA A 51 -5.33 26.38 -12.32
N GLY A 52 -4.03 26.16 -12.47
CA GLY A 52 -3.03 26.60 -11.48
C GLY A 52 -2.95 25.77 -10.22
N ALA A 53 -3.63 24.61 -10.18
CA ALA A 53 -3.53 23.71 -9.05
C ALA A 53 -2.10 23.17 -8.87
N LYS A 54 -1.66 23.09 -7.63
CA LYS A 54 -0.33 22.55 -7.30
C LYS A 54 -0.46 21.23 -6.58
N ILE A 55 0.34 20.26 -6.99
CA ILE A 55 0.45 18.94 -6.34
C ILE A 55 1.92 18.68 -6.02
N THR A 56 2.17 18.21 -4.82
CA THR A 56 3.49 17.67 -4.45
C THR A 56 3.38 16.16 -4.26
N VAL A 57 4.22 15.43 -4.96
CA VAL A 57 4.30 13.97 -4.90
C VAL A 57 5.59 13.57 -4.21
N TYR A 58 5.48 12.77 -3.18
CA TYR A 58 6.63 12.18 -2.50
C TYR A 58 6.67 10.70 -2.81
N LEU A 59 7.74 10.24 -3.39
CA LEU A 59 7.95 8.84 -3.75
C LEU A 59 8.98 8.17 -2.84
N ARG A 60 8.63 7.00 -2.35
CA ARG A 60 9.54 6.13 -1.60
C ARG A 60 9.23 4.68 -1.93
N ASP A 61 10.16 4.04 -2.64
CA ASP A 61 9.98 2.68 -3.13
C ASP A 61 8.66 2.52 -3.92
N THR A 62 7.74 1.73 -3.46
CA THR A 62 6.43 1.49 -4.09
C THR A 62 5.29 2.32 -3.50
N THR A 63 5.63 3.24 -2.61
CA THR A 63 4.66 4.08 -1.92
C THR A 63 4.80 5.52 -2.37
N VAL A 64 3.66 6.14 -2.64
CA VAL A 64 3.60 7.56 -2.98
C VAL A 64 2.69 8.29 -2.01
N LYS A 65 3.09 9.50 -1.66
CA LYS A 65 2.27 10.45 -0.91
C LYS A 65 1.97 11.62 -1.83
N VAL A 66 0.71 11.81 -2.15
CA VAL A 66 0.26 12.92 -3.00
C VAL A 66 -0.39 13.98 -2.12
N ARG A 67 0.16 15.18 -2.15
CA ARG A 67 -0.34 16.33 -1.39
C ARG A 67 -0.96 17.34 -2.36
N THR A 68 -2.23 17.60 -2.14
CA THR A 68 -2.97 18.70 -2.79
C THR A 68 -3.13 19.87 -1.81
N SER A 69 -3.82 20.92 -2.22
CA SER A 69 -4.15 22.04 -1.32
C SER A 69 -5.08 21.63 -0.18
N GLU A 70 -5.87 20.57 -0.37
CA GLU A 70 -6.93 20.18 0.56
C GLU A 70 -6.66 18.85 1.26
N HIS A 71 -5.97 17.92 0.60
CA HIS A 71 -5.83 16.56 1.07
C HIS A 71 -4.41 16.01 0.91
N ILE A 72 -4.11 15.01 1.71
CA ILE A 72 -2.91 14.18 1.56
C ILE A 72 -3.39 12.74 1.36
N TYR A 73 -2.94 12.13 0.27
CA TYR A 73 -3.24 10.74 -0.08
C TYR A 73 -1.98 9.90 0.05
N LEU A 74 -2.06 8.80 0.77
CA LEU A 74 -1.00 7.80 0.85
C LEU A 74 -1.43 6.61 0.01
N MET A 75 -0.69 6.32 -1.04
CA MET A 75 -1.04 5.32 -2.04
C MET A 75 0.08 4.33 -2.26
N ARG A 76 -0.27 3.14 -2.73
CA ARG A 76 0.69 2.12 -3.12
C ARG A 76 0.66 1.91 -4.62
N GLN A 77 1.81 1.52 -5.16
CA GLN A 77 1.93 1.18 -6.57
C GLN A 77 1.01 -0.01 -6.89
N THR A 78 0.27 0.13 -7.98
CA THR A 78 -0.59 -0.90 -8.53
C THR A 78 -0.17 -1.24 -9.95
N ARG A 79 -0.66 -2.38 -10.44
CA ARG A 79 -0.35 -2.79 -11.81
C ARG A 79 -0.90 -1.76 -12.81
N SER A 80 -0.08 -1.39 -13.77
CA SER A 80 -0.44 -0.51 -14.87
C SER A 80 0.17 -1.03 -16.16
N ALA A 81 -0.56 -0.94 -17.26
CA ALA A 81 -0.04 -1.29 -18.58
C ALA A 81 0.96 -0.25 -19.08
N ASP A 82 0.80 0.98 -18.65
CA ASP A 82 1.62 2.12 -19.06
C ASP A 82 1.71 3.13 -17.91
N GLY A 83 2.88 3.74 -17.74
CA GLY A 83 3.11 4.68 -16.67
C GLY A 83 3.17 4.05 -15.27
N ASN A 84 3.16 4.90 -14.26
CA ASN A 84 3.16 4.51 -12.86
C ASN A 84 1.80 4.81 -12.24
N ARG A 85 1.13 3.79 -11.78
CA ARG A 85 -0.17 3.91 -11.14
C ARG A 85 -0.06 3.61 -9.66
N TYR A 86 -0.59 4.50 -8.84
CA TYR A 86 -0.66 4.35 -7.39
C TYR A 86 -2.10 4.56 -6.94
N SER A 87 -2.57 3.77 -5.99
CA SER A 87 -3.93 3.84 -5.49
C SER A 87 -4.01 3.57 -3.99
N ASP A 88 -4.99 4.17 -3.33
CA ASP A 88 -5.40 3.84 -1.97
C ASP A 88 -6.73 3.06 -1.93
N GLY A 89 -7.26 2.68 -3.11
CA GLY A 89 -8.56 2.03 -3.27
C GLY A 89 -9.73 3.00 -3.50
N LYS A 90 -9.52 4.29 -3.30
CA LYS A 90 -10.54 5.34 -3.51
C LYS A 90 -10.10 6.37 -4.52
N VAL A 91 -8.82 6.69 -4.51
CA VAL A 91 -8.21 7.68 -5.38
C VAL A 91 -6.96 7.08 -5.97
N LEU A 92 -6.68 7.41 -7.22
CA LEU A 92 -5.46 7.00 -7.88
C LEU A 92 -4.66 8.21 -8.40
N TRP A 93 -3.35 8.09 -8.31
CA TRP A 93 -2.40 8.93 -9.01
C TRP A 93 -1.80 8.14 -10.16
N TRP A 94 -1.86 8.68 -11.35
CA TRP A 94 -1.22 8.11 -12.51
C TRP A 94 -0.19 9.08 -13.06
N GLY A 95 1.04 8.62 -13.24
CA GLY A 95 2.13 9.43 -13.77
C GLY A 95 2.84 8.73 -14.90
N LYS A 96 3.14 9.48 -15.95
CA LYS A 96 3.91 9.02 -17.09
C LYS A 96 4.89 10.11 -17.52
N GLY A 97 6.18 9.83 -17.38
CA GLY A 97 7.20 10.84 -17.64
C GLY A 97 7.00 12.06 -16.73
N ASP A 98 6.89 13.23 -17.33
CA ASP A 98 6.73 14.50 -16.63
C ASP A 98 5.26 14.88 -16.40
N THR A 99 4.32 14.04 -16.75
CA THR A 99 2.88 14.31 -16.67
C THR A 99 2.18 13.40 -15.70
N GLY A 100 1.04 13.82 -15.19
CA GLY A 100 0.22 13.01 -14.30
C GLY A 100 -1.16 13.59 -14.07
N PHE A 101 -2.00 12.82 -13.40
CA PHE A 101 -3.32 13.24 -12.96
C PHE A 101 -3.75 12.48 -11.71
N LEU A 102 -4.73 13.04 -11.03
CA LEU A 102 -5.36 12.46 -9.85
C LEU A 102 -6.85 12.27 -10.15
N GLN A 103 -7.36 11.06 -9.95
CA GLN A 103 -8.77 10.74 -10.18
C GLN A 103 -9.30 9.76 -9.13
N GLU A 104 -10.62 9.60 -9.09
CA GLU A 104 -11.23 8.54 -8.30
C GLU A 104 -10.87 7.17 -8.89
N ASP A 105 -10.54 6.22 -8.02
CA ASP A 105 -10.22 4.85 -8.43
C ASP A 105 -11.49 4.03 -8.48
N THR A 106 -12.01 3.82 -9.68
CA THR A 106 -13.19 3.01 -9.94
C THR A 106 -12.81 1.76 -10.75
N PRO A 107 -13.53 0.62 -10.57
CA PRO A 107 -13.20 -0.63 -11.26
C PRO A 107 -13.23 -0.51 -12.78
N ASP A 108 -14.08 0.34 -13.33
CA ASP A 108 -14.23 0.57 -14.76
C ASP A 108 -13.26 1.62 -15.32
N GLY A 109 -12.52 2.32 -14.44
CA GLY A 109 -11.56 3.33 -14.83
C GLY A 109 -12.17 4.68 -15.18
N ASP A 110 -13.47 4.84 -15.07
CA ASP A 110 -14.21 6.08 -15.39
C ASP A 110 -14.43 6.97 -14.16
N GLY A 111 -13.51 6.90 -13.19
CA GLY A 111 -13.57 7.73 -12.01
C GLY A 111 -13.48 9.21 -12.30
N LYS A 112 -14.12 10.00 -11.46
CA LYS A 112 -14.09 11.46 -11.57
C LYS A 112 -12.66 11.98 -11.51
N MET A 113 -12.32 12.83 -12.48
CA MET A 113 -11.02 13.51 -12.48
C MET A 113 -11.00 14.58 -11.39
N LEU A 114 -10.10 14.42 -10.43
CA LEU A 114 -9.94 15.37 -9.32
C LEU A 114 -8.98 16.49 -9.70
N VAL A 115 -7.84 16.14 -10.28
CA VAL A 115 -6.86 17.10 -10.80
C VAL A 115 -6.24 16.51 -12.07
N LYS A 116 -6.20 17.31 -13.12
CA LYS A 116 -5.70 16.88 -14.42
C LYS A 116 -4.65 17.83 -14.98
N GLY A 117 -4.01 17.40 -16.06
CA GLY A 117 -3.05 18.23 -16.76
C GLY A 117 -1.85 18.60 -15.91
N CYS A 118 -1.43 17.72 -15.01
CA CYS A 118 -0.28 17.98 -14.16
C CYS A 118 1.02 17.76 -14.93
N VAL A 119 1.88 18.76 -14.87
CA VAL A 119 3.21 18.72 -15.47
C VAL A 119 4.23 18.95 -14.38
N LEU A 120 5.29 18.13 -14.39
CA LEU A 120 6.39 18.20 -13.43
C LEU A 120 7.10 19.55 -13.55
N ASP A 121 7.16 20.27 -12.44
CA ASP A 121 7.97 21.47 -12.35
C ASP A 121 9.44 21.03 -12.33
N LYS A 122 10.20 21.48 -13.30
CA LYS A 122 11.64 21.21 -13.29
C LYS A 122 12.26 22.00 -12.15
N PRO A 123 12.89 21.33 -11.16
CA PRO A 123 13.59 22.08 -10.12
C PRO A 123 14.65 22.95 -10.76
N ALA A 124 14.76 24.17 -10.28
CA ALA A 124 15.75 25.11 -10.78
C ALA A 124 17.19 24.52 -10.72
N GLU A 125 17.41 23.58 -9.82
CA GLU A 125 18.69 22.86 -9.69
C GLU A 125 18.93 21.83 -10.79
N ALA A 126 17.89 21.24 -11.38
CA ALA A 126 18.04 20.32 -12.50
C ALA A 126 18.46 21.04 -13.79
N ALA A 127 18.34 22.34 -13.85
CA ALA A 127 18.82 23.18 -14.95
C ALA A 127 20.31 23.56 -14.81
N LYS A 128 20.95 23.19 -13.71
CA LYS A 128 22.39 23.40 -13.56
C LYS A 128 23.14 22.24 -14.22
N PRO A 129 24.02 22.54 -15.18
CA PRO A 129 24.91 21.51 -15.70
C PRO A 129 25.89 21.01 -14.64
#